data_ccc1dffc9499cba6aac5efc40dc40fc8
#
_entry.id   ccc1dffc9499cba6aac5efc40dc40fc8
#
_cell.length_a   1.000
_cell.length_b   1.000
_cell.length_c   1.000
_cell.angle_alpha   90.00
_cell.angle_beta   90.00
_cell.angle_gamma   90.00
#
_symmetry.space_group_name_H-M   'P 1'
#
loop_
_entity.id
_entity.type
_entity.pdbx_description
1 polymer ?
#
loop_
_entity_poly.entity_id
_entity_poly.type
_entity_poly.pdbx_seq_one_letter_code
_entity_poly.pdbx_strand_id
1 'polypeptide(L)'
;MLKFLLEKSGGKVFTNTEGANLLNGVASSIINKADVFLRLKYDFAIFESDELNLPLLLNKISLDKILILNLFRDQLDRYGEVNTIALKWLESLKSLTDTTEIFMNGDDPQLYFIGTKLTQKVQYFGIDKKLMKVKDIPNDVDSIYCPVCLSLLKYSQLAYAHLGDFYCSKCDFKRKKVGDFSSIKIDYPMSGLYNVYNTNAVLLLLETLGISRLNRMQTNKWLSEFIPAFGRQEEIIYKNRKIFILLSKNPAGFNQSIQTVSKMVKGKKANFLIVLNNRIPDGLDVSWIWDVDFKPVLDVANNIYVAGDRVYDLNLRLRYENNKNAINVFENLASAIETIVSKTKGAERLYILPTYSAMLEVRKILLGRKLL
;
A
#
# COMPACT_ATOMS: atom_id res chain seq x y z
N MET A 1 -5.59 10.52 -2.16
CA MET A 1 -4.81 11.41 -3.05
C MET A 1 -5.61 11.81 -4.30
N LEU A 2 -6.09 10.87 -5.13
CA LEU A 2 -6.84 11.19 -6.35
C LEU A 2 -8.04 12.11 -6.07
N LYS A 3 -8.92 11.73 -5.10
CA LYS A 3 -10.03 12.58 -4.65
C LYS A 3 -9.56 14.00 -4.33
N PHE A 4 -8.56 14.11 -3.47
CA PHE A 4 -8.04 15.40 -3.02
C PHE A 4 -7.57 16.29 -4.20
N LEU A 5 -6.84 15.74 -5.15
CA LEU A 5 -6.33 16.50 -6.29
C LEU A 5 -7.47 16.89 -7.27
N LEU A 6 -8.48 16.04 -7.46
CA LEU A 6 -9.67 16.37 -8.24
C LEU A 6 -10.49 17.48 -7.58
N GLU A 7 -10.66 17.44 -6.25
CA GLU A 7 -11.32 18.51 -5.50
C GLU A 7 -10.55 19.84 -5.56
N LYS A 8 -9.20 19.77 -5.48
CA LYS A 8 -8.33 20.95 -5.69
C LYS A 8 -8.44 21.54 -7.11
N SER A 9 -8.76 20.72 -8.10
CA SER A 9 -9.03 21.19 -9.47
C SER A 9 -10.44 21.76 -9.67
N GLY A 10 -11.29 21.77 -8.64
CA GLY A 10 -12.64 22.31 -8.66
C GLY A 10 -13.74 21.27 -8.88
N GLY A 11 -13.41 19.98 -9.02
CA GLY A 11 -14.39 18.91 -9.23
C GLY A 11 -15.09 18.47 -7.94
N LYS A 12 -16.36 18.10 -8.03
CA LYS A 12 -17.10 17.43 -6.96
C LYS A 12 -16.86 15.92 -7.06
N VAL A 13 -16.31 15.32 -6.01
CA VAL A 13 -15.89 13.93 -6.04
C VAL A 13 -16.68 13.08 -5.05
N PHE A 14 -17.33 12.03 -5.58
CA PHE A 14 -17.87 10.94 -4.78
C PHE A 14 -16.79 9.88 -4.54
N THR A 15 -16.81 9.27 -3.36
CA THR A 15 -16.04 8.07 -3.05
C THR A 15 -16.79 7.22 -2.02
N ASN A 16 -16.64 5.90 -2.08
CA ASN A 16 -17.14 5.03 -1.04
C ASN A 16 -16.45 5.33 0.30
N THR A 17 -17.16 5.06 1.40
CA THR A 17 -16.65 5.28 2.77
C THR A 17 -15.35 4.47 2.97
N GLU A 18 -14.42 5.01 3.75
CA GLU A 18 -13.18 4.32 4.11
C GLU A 18 -13.46 2.95 4.72
N GLY A 19 -12.80 1.91 4.19
CA GLY A 19 -13.02 0.51 4.56
C GLY A 19 -14.25 -0.16 3.90
N ALA A 20 -15.12 0.59 3.20
CA ALA A 20 -16.28 0.04 2.48
C ALA A 20 -15.91 -0.37 1.04
N ASN A 21 -14.86 -1.18 0.87
CA ASN A 21 -14.28 -1.60 -0.41
C ASN A 21 -14.87 -2.91 -0.99
N LEU A 22 -15.81 -3.51 -0.27
CA LEU A 22 -16.61 -4.64 -0.75
C LEU A 22 -17.85 -4.15 -1.49
N LEU A 23 -18.45 -5.00 -2.33
CA LEU A 23 -19.61 -4.64 -3.16
C LEU A 23 -20.76 -4.03 -2.33
N ASN A 24 -21.07 -4.59 -1.16
CA ASN A 24 -22.11 -4.08 -0.27
C ASN A 24 -21.77 -2.68 0.28
N GLY A 25 -20.49 -2.44 0.60
CA GLY A 25 -20.02 -1.14 1.08
C GLY A 25 -20.10 -0.06 -0.02
N VAL A 26 -19.74 -0.41 -1.25
CA VAL A 26 -19.89 0.47 -2.42
C VAL A 26 -21.36 0.79 -2.64
N ALA A 27 -22.26 -0.22 -2.65
CA ALA A 27 -23.68 -0.02 -2.83
C ALA A 27 -24.29 0.87 -1.74
N SER A 28 -23.97 0.60 -0.47
CA SER A 28 -24.43 1.42 0.66
C SER A 28 -23.96 2.88 0.55
N SER A 29 -22.70 3.07 0.12
CA SER A 29 -22.15 4.43 -0.06
C SER A 29 -22.88 5.21 -1.17
N ILE A 30 -23.24 4.52 -2.28
CA ILE A 30 -24.02 5.10 -3.36
C ILE A 30 -25.41 5.51 -2.86
N ILE A 31 -26.13 4.60 -2.21
CA ILE A 31 -27.49 4.85 -1.68
C ILE A 31 -27.49 6.03 -0.70
N ASN A 32 -26.53 6.09 0.21
CA ASN A 32 -26.43 7.13 1.22
C ASN A 32 -26.13 8.54 0.64
N LYS A 33 -25.60 8.63 -0.58
CA LYS A 33 -25.21 9.90 -1.22
C LYS A 33 -26.07 10.27 -2.42
N ALA A 34 -26.90 9.35 -2.90
CA ALA A 34 -27.85 9.60 -3.98
C ALA A 34 -29.00 10.48 -3.50
N ASP A 35 -29.57 11.26 -4.40
CA ASP A 35 -30.83 11.99 -4.15
C ASP A 35 -32.03 11.02 -4.19
N VAL A 36 -33.22 11.55 -3.93
CA VAL A 36 -34.48 10.76 -3.92
C VAL A 36 -34.81 10.09 -5.26
N PHE A 37 -34.13 10.48 -6.33
CA PHE A 37 -34.23 9.87 -7.66
C PHE A 37 -33.05 8.93 -7.96
N LEU A 38 -32.28 8.54 -6.95
CA LEU A 38 -31.07 7.70 -7.02
C LEU A 38 -29.96 8.29 -7.94
N ARG A 39 -29.86 9.62 -8.03
CA ARG A 39 -28.85 10.31 -8.83
C ARG A 39 -27.71 10.77 -7.95
N LEU A 40 -26.50 10.55 -8.42
CA LEU A 40 -25.29 11.12 -7.84
C LEU A 40 -24.98 12.45 -8.56
N LYS A 41 -24.93 13.55 -7.80
CA LYS A 41 -24.64 14.90 -8.33
C LYS A 41 -23.17 15.26 -8.13
N TYR A 42 -22.29 14.48 -8.74
CA TYR A 42 -20.85 14.61 -8.68
C TYR A 42 -20.25 14.61 -10.09
N ASP A 43 -19.12 15.29 -10.26
CA ASP A 43 -18.38 15.32 -11.52
C ASP A 43 -17.56 14.04 -11.69
N PHE A 44 -17.11 13.45 -10.57
CA PHE A 44 -16.32 12.22 -10.54
C PHE A 44 -16.85 11.27 -9.46
N ALA A 45 -16.86 9.97 -9.78
CA ALA A 45 -17.11 8.90 -8.83
C ALA A 45 -15.88 7.98 -8.78
N ILE A 46 -15.26 7.86 -7.61
CA ILE A 46 -14.09 7.01 -7.37
C ILE A 46 -14.50 5.89 -6.43
N PHE A 47 -14.34 4.65 -6.87
CA PHE A 47 -14.61 3.46 -6.09
C PHE A 47 -13.29 2.78 -5.73
N GLU A 48 -12.99 2.66 -4.43
CA GLU A 48 -11.96 1.77 -3.93
C GLU A 48 -12.55 0.36 -3.83
N SER A 49 -11.89 -0.62 -4.45
CA SER A 49 -12.32 -2.02 -4.47
C SER A 49 -11.20 -2.93 -3.97
N ASP A 50 -11.60 -3.92 -3.18
CA ASP A 50 -10.77 -5.05 -2.79
C ASP A 50 -10.48 -5.95 -3.99
N GLU A 51 -9.36 -6.69 -3.96
CA GLU A 51 -8.85 -7.50 -5.07
C GLU A 51 -9.86 -8.54 -5.57
N LEU A 52 -10.55 -9.23 -4.67
CA LEU A 52 -11.56 -10.22 -5.04
C LEU A 52 -12.88 -9.60 -5.48
N ASN A 53 -13.17 -8.39 -5.05
CA ASN A 53 -14.39 -7.70 -5.41
C ASN A 53 -14.32 -6.97 -6.74
N LEU A 54 -13.12 -6.72 -7.27
CA LEU A 54 -12.96 -6.07 -8.57
C LEU A 54 -13.76 -6.77 -9.67
N PRO A 55 -13.68 -8.10 -9.90
CA PRO A 55 -14.50 -8.79 -10.91
C PRO A 55 -16.01 -8.63 -10.69
N LEU A 56 -16.46 -8.68 -9.42
CA LEU A 56 -17.86 -8.51 -9.08
C LEU A 56 -18.36 -7.10 -9.34
N LEU A 57 -17.53 -6.10 -9.05
CA LEU A 57 -17.83 -4.70 -9.28
C LEU A 57 -17.92 -4.39 -10.79
N LEU A 58 -16.97 -4.90 -11.59
CA LEU A 58 -16.94 -4.72 -13.04
C LEU A 58 -18.17 -5.28 -13.74
N ASN A 59 -18.77 -6.35 -13.20
CA ASN A 59 -20.02 -6.92 -13.69
C ASN A 59 -21.28 -6.09 -13.36
N LYS A 60 -21.16 -5.07 -12.50
CA LYS A 60 -22.31 -4.29 -12.00
C LYS A 60 -22.26 -2.81 -12.37
N ILE A 61 -21.07 -2.26 -12.59
CA ILE A 61 -20.87 -0.85 -12.84
C ILE A 61 -20.00 -0.67 -14.07
N SER A 62 -20.46 0.14 -15.02
CA SER A 62 -19.61 0.60 -16.13
C SER A 62 -18.66 1.66 -15.64
N LEU A 63 -17.37 1.51 -15.94
CA LEU A 63 -16.32 2.42 -15.53
C LEU A 63 -15.60 3.02 -16.73
N ASP A 64 -15.38 4.32 -16.70
CA ASP A 64 -14.58 5.00 -17.73
C ASP A 64 -13.09 4.70 -17.58
N LYS A 65 -12.64 4.57 -16.34
CA LYS A 65 -11.22 4.40 -16.01
C LYS A 65 -11.03 3.42 -14.86
N ILE A 66 -10.01 2.58 -14.99
CA ILE A 66 -9.61 1.60 -13.96
C ILE A 66 -8.14 1.83 -13.63
N LEU A 67 -7.81 1.99 -12.36
CA LEU A 67 -6.45 2.15 -11.86
C LEU A 67 -6.07 0.98 -10.96
N ILE A 68 -5.08 0.19 -11.40
CA ILE A 68 -4.56 -0.97 -10.67
C ILE A 68 -3.13 -0.69 -10.24
N LEU A 69 -2.91 -0.62 -8.91
CA LEU A 69 -1.65 -0.14 -8.34
C LEU A 69 -0.56 -1.22 -8.31
N ASN A 70 -0.89 -2.42 -7.83
CA ASN A 70 0.00 -3.57 -7.71
C ASN A 70 -0.80 -4.82 -7.38
N LEU A 71 -0.15 -5.98 -7.47
CA LEU A 71 -0.74 -7.27 -7.10
C LEU A 71 0.25 -8.02 -6.20
N PHE A 72 0.06 -7.91 -4.89
CA PHE A 72 0.84 -8.59 -3.87
C PHE A 72 0.01 -9.66 -3.17
N ARG A 73 0.69 -10.61 -2.53
CA ARG A 73 0.04 -11.51 -1.57
C ARG A 73 -0.61 -10.68 -0.46
N ASP A 74 -1.87 -10.94 -0.22
CA ASP A 74 -2.60 -10.42 0.92
C ASP A 74 -3.62 -11.46 1.36
N GLN A 75 -3.67 -11.80 2.64
CA GLN A 75 -4.62 -12.75 3.21
C GLN A 75 -4.78 -14.05 2.37
N LEU A 76 -3.70 -14.85 2.27
CA LEU A 76 -3.67 -16.09 1.45
C LEU A 76 -4.81 -17.04 1.76
N ASP A 77 -5.26 -17.09 3.02
CA ASP A 77 -6.41 -17.85 3.49
C ASP A 77 -7.73 -17.42 2.85
N ARG A 78 -7.86 -16.17 2.38
CA ARG A 78 -9.06 -15.64 1.71
C ARG A 78 -8.93 -15.58 0.20
N TYR A 79 -7.76 -15.16 -0.29
CA TYR A 79 -7.57 -14.76 -1.69
C TYR A 79 -6.87 -15.82 -2.52
N GLY A 80 -6.13 -16.72 -1.86
CA GLY A 80 -5.28 -17.68 -2.54
C GLY A 80 -4.07 -17.04 -3.21
N GLU A 81 -3.51 -17.75 -4.16
CA GLU A 81 -2.28 -17.34 -4.85
C GLU A 81 -2.50 -16.14 -5.79
N VAL A 82 -1.48 -15.28 -5.88
CA VAL A 82 -1.44 -14.09 -6.75
C VAL A 82 -1.81 -14.40 -8.20
N ASN A 83 -1.34 -15.54 -8.72
CA ASN A 83 -1.64 -15.98 -10.09
C ASN A 83 -3.13 -16.24 -10.33
N THR A 84 -3.85 -16.76 -9.32
CA THR A 84 -5.29 -17.01 -9.41
C THR A 84 -6.06 -15.70 -9.50
N ILE A 85 -5.65 -14.70 -8.72
CA ILE A 85 -6.24 -13.34 -8.77
C ILE A 85 -5.96 -12.71 -10.12
N ALA A 86 -4.72 -12.80 -10.60
CA ALA A 86 -4.30 -12.26 -11.90
C ALA A 86 -5.16 -12.80 -13.07
N LEU A 87 -5.44 -14.12 -13.07
CA LEU A 87 -6.30 -14.74 -14.09
C LEU A 87 -7.74 -14.24 -14.01
N LYS A 88 -8.33 -14.16 -12.82
CA LYS A 88 -9.67 -13.62 -12.61
C LYS A 88 -9.78 -12.17 -13.09
N TRP A 89 -8.77 -11.36 -12.80
CA TRP A 89 -8.71 -9.99 -13.28
C TRP A 89 -8.62 -9.93 -14.81
N LEU A 90 -7.75 -10.74 -15.42
CA LEU A 90 -7.60 -10.79 -16.86
C LEU A 90 -8.93 -11.11 -17.56
N GLU A 91 -9.65 -12.11 -17.07
CA GLU A 91 -10.97 -12.48 -17.62
C GLU A 91 -11.99 -11.34 -17.49
N SER A 92 -12.07 -10.73 -16.31
CA SER A 92 -13.01 -9.64 -16.06
C SER A 92 -12.68 -8.37 -16.84
N LEU A 93 -11.38 -8.04 -16.97
CA LEU A 93 -10.95 -6.87 -17.74
C LEU A 93 -11.16 -7.05 -19.23
N LYS A 94 -11.01 -8.27 -19.79
CA LYS A 94 -11.31 -8.56 -21.20
C LYS A 94 -12.78 -8.37 -21.56
N SER A 95 -13.69 -8.50 -20.60
CA SER A 95 -15.14 -8.31 -20.85
C SER A 95 -15.57 -6.84 -20.86
N LEU A 96 -14.69 -5.92 -20.55
CA LEU A 96 -15.00 -4.48 -20.56
C LEU A 96 -15.10 -3.94 -21.98
N THR A 97 -15.80 -2.81 -22.10
CA THR A 97 -15.88 -2.07 -23.37
C THR A 97 -14.53 -1.50 -23.78
N ASP A 98 -14.28 -1.35 -25.06
CA ASP A 98 -13.03 -0.78 -25.57
C ASP A 98 -12.87 0.71 -25.22
N THR A 99 -13.93 1.37 -24.76
CA THR A 99 -13.91 2.76 -24.28
C THR A 99 -13.33 2.91 -22.87
N THR A 100 -13.24 1.83 -22.09
CA THR A 100 -12.65 1.86 -20.75
C THR A 100 -11.12 1.99 -20.85
N GLU A 101 -10.56 3.03 -20.24
CA GLU A 101 -9.10 3.18 -20.15
C GLU A 101 -8.56 2.53 -18.88
N ILE A 102 -7.47 1.78 -19.00
CA ILE A 102 -6.89 1.00 -17.90
C ILE A 102 -5.48 1.51 -17.59
N PHE A 103 -5.22 1.79 -16.32
CA PHE A 103 -3.95 2.27 -15.80
C PHE A 103 -3.34 1.20 -14.90
N MET A 104 -2.15 0.71 -15.23
CA MET A 104 -1.49 -0.37 -14.52
C MET A 104 -0.05 -0.02 -14.16
N ASN A 105 0.44 -0.61 -13.06
CA ASN A 105 1.85 -0.53 -12.74
C ASN A 105 2.67 -1.37 -13.72
N GLY A 106 3.47 -0.71 -14.53
CA GLY A 106 4.34 -1.37 -15.52
C GLY A 106 5.61 -1.99 -14.93
N ASP A 107 5.88 -1.78 -13.65
CA ASP A 107 6.99 -2.37 -12.92
C ASP A 107 6.58 -3.69 -12.22
N ASP A 108 5.28 -4.02 -12.25
CA ASP A 108 4.72 -5.30 -11.79
C ASP A 108 4.60 -6.26 -12.98
N PRO A 109 5.33 -7.40 -13.00
CA PRO A 109 5.30 -8.34 -14.12
C PRO A 109 3.92 -8.91 -14.42
N GLN A 110 3.10 -9.18 -13.38
CA GLN A 110 1.76 -9.73 -13.56
C GLN A 110 0.81 -8.69 -14.18
N LEU A 111 0.82 -7.47 -13.68
CA LEU A 111 0.00 -6.39 -14.23
C LEU A 111 0.44 -6.02 -15.64
N TYR A 112 1.74 -5.97 -15.88
CA TYR A 112 2.25 -5.73 -17.23
C TYR A 112 1.79 -6.84 -18.21
N PHE A 113 1.88 -8.11 -17.80
CA PHE A 113 1.39 -9.24 -18.61
C PHE A 113 -0.12 -9.12 -18.87
N ILE A 114 -0.94 -8.89 -17.86
CA ILE A 114 -2.38 -8.68 -18.02
C ILE A 114 -2.65 -7.62 -19.08
N GLY A 115 -2.04 -6.45 -18.94
CA GLY A 115 -2.24 -5.34 -19.88
C GLY A 115 -1.83 -5.67 -21.31
N THR A 116 -0.84 -6.57 -21.55
CA THR A 116 -0.48 -7.03 -22.92
C THR A 116 -1.53 -7.94 -23.57
N LYS A 117 -2.50 -8.42 -22.80
CA LYS A 117 -3.57 -9.33 -23.24
C LYS A 117 -4.92 -8.64 -23.43
N LEU A 118 -5.01 -7.35 -23.19
CA LEU A 118 -6.22 -6.55 -23.28
C LEU A 118 -6.30 -5.83 -24.62
N THR A 119 -7.51 -5.60 -25.12
CA THR A 119 -7.80 -4.80 -26.31
C THR A 119 -8.02 -3.33 -25.96
N GLN A 120 -8.40 -3.06 -24.72
CA GLN A 120 -8.61 -1.73 -24.18
C GLN A 120 -7.31 -0.90 -24.19
N LYS A 121 -7.43 0.40 -24.15
CA LYS A 121 -6.28 1.31 -24.03
C LYS A 121 -5.65 1.15 -22.65
N VAL A 122 -4.46 0.54 -22.58
CA VAL A 122 -3.69 0.38 -21.35
C VAL A 122 -2.56 1.39 -21.30
N GLN A 123 -2.47 2.11 -20.20
CA GLN A 123 -1.37 3.03 -19.87
C GLN A 123 -0.62 2.53 -18.64
N TYR A 124 0.71 2.58 -18.70
CA TYR A 124 1.55 2.08 -17.62
C TYR A 124 2.23 3.23 -16.89
N PHE A 125 2.05 3.27 -15.57
CA PHE A 125 2.89 4.09 -14.67
C PHE A 125 3.98 3.23 -14.03
N GLY A 126 4.99 3.88 -13.50
CA GLY A 126 6.10 3.24 -12.79
C GLY A 126 7.00 4.28 -12.17
N ILE A 127 8.24 3.91 -11.90
CA ILE A 127 9.26 4.83 -11.38
C ILE A 127 10.52 4.82 -12.23
N ASP A 128 11.33 5.88 -12.11
CA ASP A 128 12.65 5.94 -12.72
C ASP A 128 13.55 4.82 -12.16
N LYS A 129 14.26 4.12 -13.04
CA LYS A 129 15.22 3.08 -12.67
C LYS A 129 16.24 3.56 -11.64
N LYS A 130 16.61 4.84 -11.63
CA LYS A 130 17.51 5.44 -10.64
C LYS A 130 17.01 5.31 -9.19
N LEU A 131 15.71 5.13 -9.00
CA LEU A 131 15.09 4.90 -7.69
C LEU A 131 15.08 3.43 -7.29
N MET A 132 15.31 2.52 -8.22
CA MET A 132 15.39 1.08 -8.00
C MET A 132 16.79 0.73 -7.52
N LYS A 133 16.96 0.38 -6.26
CA LYS A 133 18.29 0.19 -5.63
C LYS A 133 18.52 -1.21 -5.09
N VAL A 134 17.50 -2.04 -5.08
CA VAL A 134 17.60 -3.43 -4.60
C VAL A 134 18.16 -4.29 -5.73
N LYS A 135 19.24 -5.03 -5.45
CA LYS A 135 19.92 -5.88 -6.44
C LYS A 135 19.55 -7.35 -6.28
N ASP A 136 19.43 -7.78 -5.04
CA ASP A 136 19.11 -9.17 -4.71
C ASP A 136 17.59 -9.33 -4.61
N ILE A 137 17.10 -10.50 -4.99
CA ILE A 137 15.67 -10.82 -4.91
C ILE A 137 15.31 -11.01 -3.44
N PRO A 138 14.44 -10.15 -2.87
CA PRO A 138 14.04 -10.26 -1.47
C PRO A 138 13.03 -11.41 -1.26
N ASN A 139 12.80 -11.82 -0.01
CA ASN A 139 11.92 -12.94 0.33
C ASN A 139 10.43 -12.66 0.07
N ASP A 140 10.04 -11.39 -0.04
CA ASP A 140 8.66 -10.95 -0.27
C ASP A 140 8.30 -10.83 -1.76
N VAL A 141 9.03 -11.50 -2.66
CA VAL A 141 8.75 -11.51 -4.10
C VAL A 141 7.64 -12.51 -4.43
N ASP A 142 6.57 -12.00 -5.05
CA ASP A 142 5.43 -12.83 -5.49
C ASP A 142 5.49 -13.20 -6.99
N SER A 143 6.31 -12.52 -7.80
CA SER A 143 6.46 -12.77 -9.23
C SER A 143 7.87 -13.27 -9.56
N ILE A 144 8.08 -14.58 -9.34
CA ILE A 144 9.37 -15.24 -9.59
C ILE A 144 9.45 -15.81 -11.01
N TYR A 145 8.30 -16.21 -11.58
CA TYR A 145 8.25 -16.86 -12.89
C TYR A 145 7.67 -15.93 -13.94
N CYS A 146 8.20 -16.07 -15.16
CA CYS A 146 7.70 -15.37 -16.34
C CYS A 146 6.24 -15.80 -16.62
N PRO A 147 5.27 -14.88 -16.69
CA PRO A 147 3.88 -15.25 -16.94
C PRO A 147 3.62 -15.73 -18.38
N VAL A 148 4.62 -15.61 -19.28
CA VAL A 148 4.51 -16.06 -20.68
C VAL A 148 5.05 -17.49 -20.86
N CYS A 149 6.24 -17.78 -20.35
CA CYS A 149 6.93 -19.07 -20.62
C CYS A 149 7.32 -19.84 -19.36
N LEU A 150 6.91 -19.40 -18.18
CA LEU A 150 7.16 -20.02 -16.87
C LEU A 150 8.62 -20.19 -16.47
N SER A 151 9.58 -19.64 -17.24
CA SER A 151 10.98 -19.59 -16.83
C SER A 151 11.19 -18.56 -15.73
N LEU A 152 12.26 -18.69 -14.95
CA LEU A 152 12.60 -17.72 -13.92
C LEU A 152 12.77 -16.33 -14.52
N LEU A 153 12.08 -15.34 -13.95
CA LEU A 153 12.29 -13.93 -14.25
C LEU A 153 13.61 -13.45 -13.68
N LYS A 154 14.23 -12.54 -14.38
CA LYS A 154 15.41 -11.80 -13.94
C LYS A 154 15.05 -10.33 -13.76
N TYR A 155 15.72 -9.70 -12.82
CA TYR A 155 15.60 -8.27 -12.55
C TYR A 155 16.97 -7.62 -12.66
N SER A 156 17.07 -6.58 -13.48
CA SER A 156 18.30 -5.77 -13.50
C SER A 156 18.39 -4.88 -12.27
N GLN A 157 17.25 -4.41 -11.77
CA GLN A 157 17.08 -3.63 -10.55
C GLN A 157 15.67 -3.80 -10.01
N LEU A 158 15.52 -3.79 -8.69
CA LEU A 158 14.25 -3.82 -8.00
C LEU A 158 14.02 -2.51 -7.22
N ALA A 159 12.77 -2.09 -7.17
CA ALA A 159 12.32 -1.03 -6.27
C ALA A 159 12.05 -1.60 -4.88
N TYR A 160 11.17 -2.58 -4.80
CA TYR A 160 10.87 -3.41 -3.63
C TYR A 160 10.01 -4.61 -4.05
N ALA A 161 10.02 -5.68 -3.25
CA ALA A 161 9.35 -6.94 -3.58
C ALA A 161 9.65 -7.33 -5.05
N HIS A 162 8.62 -7.60 -5.86
CA HIS A 162 8.79 -7.92 -7.29
C HIS A 162 8.62 -6.72 -8.24
N LEU A 163 8.47 -5.49 -7.71
CA LEU A 163 8.37 -4.31 -8.56
C LEU A 163 9.75 -3.88 -9.03
N GLY A 164 9.98 -3.87 -10.34
CA GLY A 164 11.29 -3.51 -10.86
C GLY A 164 11.46 -3.60 -12.37
N ASP A 165 12.72 -3.55 -12.78
CA ASP A 165 13.13 -3.68 -14.18
C ASP A 165 13.34 -5.16 -14.53
N PHE A 166 12.24 -5.84 -14.78
CA PHE A 166 12.20 -7.28 -15.06
C PHE A 166 12.44 -7.61 -16.53
N TYR A 167 12.99 -8.80 -16.76
CA TYR A 167 13.09 -9.41 -18.10
C TYR A 167 13.15 -10.95 -18.01
N CYS A 168 12.71 -11.59 -19.08
CA CYS A 168 12.86 -13.04 -19.25
C CYS A 168 14.04 -13.32 -20.18
N SER A 169 14.91 -14.27 -19.78
CA SER A 169 16.03 -14.69 -20.62
C SER A 169 15.67 -15.77 -21.65
N LYS A 170 14.41 -16.25 -21.66
CA LYS A 170 13.92 -17.32 -22.54
C LYS A 170 12.89 -16.86 -23.56
N CYS A 171 12.26 -15.69 -23.34
CA CYS A 171 11.33 -15.06 -24.28
C CYS A 171 11.49 -13.54 -24.23
N ASP A 172 10.77 -12.80 -25.10
CA ASP A 172 10.90 -11.35 -25.21
C ASP A 172 10.14 -10.56 -24.13
N PHE A 173 9.60 -11.24 -23.13
CA PHE A 173 8.85 -10.59 -22.04
C PHE A 173 9.80 -9.77 -21.18
N LYS A 174 9.57 -8.46 -21.15
CA LYS A 174 10.37 -7.51 -20.38
C LYS A 174 9.60 -6.24 -20.09
N ARG A 175 9.98 -5.54 -19.02
CA ARG A 175 9.52 -4.20 -18.71
C ARG A 175 9.77 -3.26 -19.90
N LYS A 176 8.74 -2.53 -20.31
CA LYS A 176 8.87 -1.45 -21.32
C LYS A 176 8.88 -0.08 -20.65
N LYS A 177 8.88 0.96 -21.48
CA LYS A 177 8.79 2.34 -20.99
C LYS A 177 7.46 2.54 -20.27
N VAL A 178 7.53 3.13 -19.08
CA VAL A 178 6.38 3.52 -18.25
C VAL A 178 6.30 5.03 -18.14
N GLY A 179 5.12 5.56 -17.85
CA GLY A 179 4.95 6.95 -17.46
C GLY A 179 5.57 7.15 -16.07
N ASP A 180 6.56 8.02 -15.97
CA ASP A 180 7.13 8.48 -14.73
C ASP A 180 7.22 10.02 -14.74
N PHE A 181 7.21 10.60 -13.56
CA PHE A 181 7.20 12.05 -13.39
C PHE A 181 8.51 12.60 -12.84
N SER A 182 9.60 11.82 -12.92
CA SER A 182 10.92 12.22 -12.43
C SER A 182 11.44 13.49 -13.09
N SER A 183 11.10 13.69 -14.38
CA SER A 183 11.50 14.88 -15.15
C SER A 183 10.93 16.19 -14.62
N ILE A 184 9.75 16.15 -13.98
CA ILE A 184 9.11 17.35 -13.42
C ILE A 184 9.44 17.56 -11.94
N LYS A 185 10.32 16.76 -11.35
CA LYS A 185 10.83 16.88 -9.97
C LYS A 185 9.70 17.07 -8.94
N ILE A 186 8.85 16.07 -8.83
CA ILE A 186 7.74 16.06 -7.88
C ILE A 186 8.28 15.99 -6.44
N ASP A 187 7.72 16.82 -5.57
CA ASP A 187 7.92 16.75 -4.12
C ASP A 187 6.87 15.79 -3.53
N TYR A 188 7.27 14.55 -3.36
CA TYR A 188 6.36 13.49 -2.90
C TYR A 188 5.90 13.75 -1.46
N PRO A 189 4.57 13.75 -1.20
CA PRO A 189 4.02 14.18 0.09
C PRO A 189 4.29 13.21 1.24
N MET A 190 4.68 11.98 0.92
CA MET A 190 4.93 10.91 1.89
C MET A 190 6.23 10.18 1.54
N SER A 191 6.91 9.68 2.58
CA SER A 191 8.11 8.85 2.43
C SER A 191 7.77 7.43 1.92
N GLY A 192 8.77 6.75 1.34
CA GLY A 192 8.64 5.37 0.85
C GLY A 192 8.30 5.26 -0.64
N LEU A 193 8.91 4.26 -1.29
CA LEU A 193 8.75 4.07 -2.75
C LEU A 193 7.31 3.77 -3.15
N TYR A 194 6.54 3.06 -2.32
CA TYR A 194 5.13 2.80 -2.59
C TYR A 194 4.31 4.10 -2.76
N ASN A 195 4.67 5.17 -2.05
CA ASN A 195 4.01 6.46 -2.21
C ASN A 195 4.44 7.18 -3.49
N VAL A 196 5.66 6.95 -3.96
CA VAL A 196 6.09 7.41 -5.29
C VAL A 196 5.24 6.76 -6.37
N TYR A 197 5.04 5.43 -6.31
CA TYR A 197 4.13 4.71 -7.23
C TYR A 197 2.70 5.24 -7.17
N ASN A 198 2.14 5.40 -5.98
CA ASN A 198 0.78 5.91 -5.81
C ASN A 198 0.62 7.33 -6.37
N THR A 199 1.62 8.19 -6.20
CA THR A 199 1.60 9.55 -6.73
C THR A 199 1.70 9.52 -8.26
N ASN A 200 2.63 8.75 -8.83
CA ASN A 200 2.78 8.64 -10.28
C ASN A 200 1.52 8.07 -10.95
N ALA A 201 0.88 7.08 -10.32
CA ALA A 201 -0.39 6.52 -10.78
C ALA A 201 -1.48 7.59 -10.87
N VAL A 202 -1.61 8.39 -9.82
CA VAL A 202 -2.61 9.47 -9.77
C VAL A 202 -2.29 10.58 -10.79
N LEU A 203 -1.03 10.97 -10.91
CA LEU A 203 -0.61 12.00 -11.86
C LEU A 203 -0.87 11.57 -13.32
N LEU A 204 -0.56 10.30 -13.66
CA LEU A 204 -0.85 9.78 -15.00
C LEU A 204 -2.36 9.80 -15.31
N LEU A 205 -3.19 9.44 -14.33
CA LEU A 205 -4.64 9.48 -14.51
C LEU A 205 -5.14 10.92 -14.66
N LEU A 206 -4.65 11.88 -13.88
CA LEU A 206 -5.02 13.30 -14.00
C LEU A 206 -4.61 13.89 -15.36
N GLU A 207 -3.48 13.46 -15.89
CA GLU A 207 -3.04 13.82 -17.24
C GLU A 207 -4.09 13.47 -18.30
N THR A 208 -4.64 12.28 -18.25
CA THR A 208 -5.66 11.80 -19.19
C THR A 208 -7.02 12.46 -19.02
N LEU A 209 -7.31 13.02 -17.84
CA LEU A 209 -8.51 13.80 -17.57
C LEU A 209 -8.41 15.26 -18.05
N GLY A 210 -7.27 15.65 -18.67
CA GLY A 210 -7.05 17.03 -19.11
C GLY A 210 -6.87 18.03 -17.97
N ILE A 211 -6.81 17.54 -16.72
CA ILE A 211 -6.59 18.34 -15.50
C ILE A 211 -5.11 18.73 -15.36
N SER A 212 -4.27 18.13 -16.14
CA SER A 212 -2.80 18.14 -16.07
C SER A 212 -2.12 19.30 -16.81
N ARG A 213 -2.79 20.39 -17.05
CA ARG A 213 -2.02 21.64 -17.22
C ARG A 213 -1.37 22.06 -15.88
N LEU A 214 -1.23 21.08 -14.98
CA LEU A 214 -0.51 21.19 -13.73
C LEU A 214 0.97 21.38 -14.05
N ASN A 215 1.43 22.63 -14.02
CA ASN A 215 2.86 22.85 -13.99
C ASN A 215 3.40 22.28 -12.66
N ARG A 216 4.69 21.95 -12.60
CA ARG A 216 5.36 21.42 -11.42
C ARG A 216 5.03 22.20 -10.13
N MET A 217 4.98 23.52 -10.24
CA MET A 217 4.76 24.38 -9.07
C MET A 217 3.36 24.18 -8.49
N GLN A 218 2.34 24.11 -9.32
CA GLN A 218 0.96 23.87 -8.88
C GLN A 218 0.78 22.46 -8.33
N THR A 219 1.37 21.45 -8.98
CA THR A 219 1.33 20.05 -8.52
C THR A 219 2.00 19.94 -7.14
N ASN A 220 3.21 20.47 -6.97
CA ASN A 220 3.91 20.41 -5.69
C ASN A 220 3.18 21.21 -4.59
N LYS A 221 2.58 22.34 -4.92
CA LYS A 221 1.74 23.09 -3.99
C LYS A 221 0.58 22.24 -3.48
N TRP A 222 -0.17 21.58 -4.37
CA TRP A 222 -1.29 20.74 -3.94
C TRP A 222 -0.83 19.50 -3.19
N LEU A 223 0.25 18.84 -3.62
CA LEU A 223 0.80 17.69 -2.92
C LEU A 223 1.29 18.03 -1.51
N SER A 224 1.85 19.23 -1.29
CA SER A 224 2.30 19.65 0.05
C SER A 224 1.14 19.88 1.05
N GLU A 225 -0.07 20.09 0.54
CA GLU A 225 -1.28 20.23 1.35
C GLU A 225 -1.98 18.89 1.60
N PHE A 226 -1.50 17.80 0.97
CA PHE A 226 -2.13 16.49 1.09
C PHE A 226 -1.85 15.86 2.46
N ILE A 227 -2.92 15.52 3.17
CA ILE A 227 -2.85 14.81 4.45
C ILE A 227 -3.15 13.32 4.19
N PRO A 228 -2.23 12.41 4.54
CA PRO A 228 -2.44 10.98 4.40
C PRO A 228 -3.66 10.49 5.19
N ALA A 229 -4.30 9.41 4.69
CA ALA A 229 -5.33 8.70 5.45
C ALA A 229 -4.74 8.12 6.74
N PHE A 230 -5.59 7.90 7.75
CA PHE A 230 -5.17 7.37 9.05
C PHE A 230 -4.41 6.03 8.92
N GLY A 231 -3.48 5.80 9.85
CA GLY A 231 -2.62 4.61 9.86
C GLY A 231 -1.53 4.58 8.77
N ARG A 232 -1.48 5.57 7.86
CA ARG A 232 -0.47 5.64 6.79
C ARG A 232 0.53 6.76 7.06
N GLN A 233 1.58 6.47 7.82
CA GLN A 233 2.56 7.45 8.33
C GLN A 233 1.88 8.54 9.19
N GLU A 234 0.90 8.15 9.96
CA GLU A 234 0.16 9.05 10.82
C GLU A 234 1.00 9.46 12.04
N GLU A 235 1.11 10.75 12.30
CA GLU A 235 1.72 11.28 13.52
C GLU A 235 0.64 11.62 14.54
N ILE A 236 0.74 11.03 15.74
CA ILE A 236 -0.13 11.30 16.88
C ILE A 236 0.71 11.82 18.05
N ILE A 237 0.24 12.86 18.71
CA ILE A 237 0.83 13.34 19.96
C ILE A 237 0.05 12.72 21.12
N TYR A 238 0.73 11.91 21.93
CA TYR A 238 0.15 11.29 23.13
C TYR A 238 1.09 11.45 24.33
N LYS A 239 0.59 11.99 25.43
CA LYS A 239 1.38 12.28 26.66
C LYS A 239 2.70 12.99 26.34
N ASN A 240 2.66 14.02 25.51
CA ASN A 240 3.80 14.80 25.04
C ASN A 240 4.87 13.97 24.29
N ARG A 241 4.50 12.85 23.67
CA ARG A 241 5.37 12.04 22.79
C ARG A 241 4.83 12.02 21.37
N LYS A 242 5.72 12.09 20.40
CA LYS A 242 5.39 11.91 18.99
C LYS A 242 5.41 10.44 18.64
N ILE A 243 4.27 9.91 18.27
CA ILE A 243 4.06 8.52 17.90
C ILE A 243 3.74 8.47 16.41
N PHE A 244 4.48 7.65 15.67
CA PHE A 244 4.25 7.41 14.25
C PHE A 244 3.66 6.03 14.05
N ILE A 245 2.50 5.97 13.38
CA ILE A 245 1.81 4.71 13.08
C ILE A 245 1.96 4.42 11.59
N LEU A 246 2.45 3.20 11.27
CA LEU A 246 2.58 2.70 9.90
C LEU A 246 1.90 1.34 9.80
N LEU A 247 0.74 1.29 9.17
CA LEU A 247 -0.01 0.06 8.90
C LEU A 247 0.85 -0.95 8.13
N SER A 248 0.93 -2.18 8.62
CA SER A 248 1.82 -3.24 8.16
C SER A 248 1.07 -4.58 8.18
N LYS A 249 0.36 -4.91 7.10
CA LYS A 249 -0.61 -6.04 7.07
C LYS A 249 -0.22 -7.21 6.15
N ASN A 250 0.84 -7.09 5.39
CA ASN A 250 1.38 -8.13 4.50
C ASN A 250 2.90 -7.97 4.33
N PRO A 251 3.63 -8.93 3.78
CA PRO A 251 5.10 -8.89 3.71
C PRO A 251 5.64 -7.64 3.02
N ALA A 252 5.16 -7.35 1.81
CA ALA A 252 5.64 -6.21 1.02
C ALA A 252 5.35 -4.87 1.72
N GLY A 253 4.15 -4.69 2.26
CA GLY A 253 3.77 -3.49 3.01
C GLY A 253 4.57 -3.34 4.30
N PHE A 254 4.83 -4.44 5.01
CA PHE A 254 5.61 -4.43 6.25
C PHE A 254 7.07 -4.06 5.97
N ASN A 255 7.70 -4.69 4.97
CA ASN A 255 9.06 -4.38 4.55
C ASN A 255 9.21 -2.91 4.12
N GLN A 256 8.21 -2.35 3.41
CA GLN A 256 8.20 -0.93 3.07
C GLN A 256 8.04 -0.02 4.30
N SER A 257 7.23 -0.39 5.28
CA SER A 257 7.12 0.34 6.56
C SER A 257 8.46 0.34 7.29
N ILE A 258 9.12 -0.82 7.39
CA ILE A 258 10.44 -0.97 8.01
C ILE A 258 11.49 -0.10 7.32
N GLN A 259 11.59 -0.17 5.99
CA GLN A 259 12.54 0.65 5.23
C GLN A 259 12.26 2.15 5.36
N THR A 260 10.99 2.53 5.39
CA THR A 260 10.58 3.92 5.56
C THR A 260 11.01 4.44 6.93
N VAL A 261 10.71 3.70 7.99
CA VAL A 261 11.08 4.08 9.35
C VAL A 261 12.60 4.12 9.54
N SER A 262 13.33 3.13 9.03
CA SER A 262 14.79 3.10 9.10
C SER A 262 15.42 4.35 8.47
N LYS A 263 14.88 4.82 7.35
CA LYS A 263 15.30 6.09 6.73
C LYS A 263 14.90 7.32 7.56
N MET A 264 13.72 7.31 8.18
CA MET A 264 13.23 8.42 9.02
C MET A 264 14.06 8.57 10.30
N VAL A 265 14.59 7.48 10.84
CA VAL A 265 15.44 7.48 12.04
C VAL A 265 16.81 8.17 11.77
N LYS A 266 17.27 8.18 10.51
CA LYS A 266 18.51 8.88 10.07
C LYS A 266 19.73 8.56 10.95
N GLY A 267 20.00 7.29 11.20
CA GLY A 267 21.16 6.83 11.99
C GLY A 267 21.07 7.05 13.50
N LYS A 268 19.98 7.60 14.00
CA LYS A 268 19.67 7.65 15.43
C LYS A 268 19.04 6.32 15.88
N LYS A 269 18.83 6.15 17.18
CA LYS A 269 18.05 5.05 17.72
C LYS A 269 16.60 5.48 17.97
N ALA A 270 15.66 4.53 17.89
CA ALA A 270 14.25 4.76 18.13
C ALA A 270 13.61 3.59 18.91
N ASN A 271 12.44 3.85 19.48
CA ASN A 271 11.64 2.82 20.14
C ASN A 271 10.58 2.29 19.19
N PHE A 272 10.38 0.97 19.18
CA PHE A 272 9.44 0.28 18.32
C PHE A 272 8.44 -0.55 19.10
N LEU A 273 7.17 -0.44 18.73
CA LEU A 273 6.11 -1.36 19.11
C LEU A 273 5.58 -2.03 17.83
N ILE A 274 5.71 -3.34 17.75
CA ILE A 274 5.18 -4.14 16.65
C ILE A 274 3.96 -4.90 17.18
N VAL A 275 2.83 -4.81 16.48
CA VAL A 275 1.58 -5.41 16.96
C VAL A 275 1.00 -6.31 15.89
N LEU A 276 0.88 -7.60 16.19
CA LEU A 276 0.41 -8.63 15.28
C LEU A 276 -0.92 -9.22 15.75
N ASN A 277 -2.00 -8.89 15.08
CA ASN A 277 -3.29 -9.56 15.24
C ASN A 277 -3.56 -10.48 14.03
N ASN A 278 -4.47 -11.45 14.21
CA ASN A 278 -4.95 -12.36 13.17
C ASN A 278 -6.48 -12.43 13.14
N ARG A 279 -7.12 -11.29 13.22
CA ARG A 279 -8.58 -11.19 13.14
C ARG A 279 -9.03 -11.19 11.68
N ILE A 280 -10.33 -11.38 11.44
CA ILE A 280 -10.90 -11.44 10.09
C ILE A 280 -10.38 -10.35 9.13
N PRO A 281 -10.26 -9.06 9.56
CA PRO A 281 -9.72 -8.03 8.66
C PRO A 281 -8.20 -8.10 8.42
N ASP A 282 -7.46 -8.85 9.25
CA ASP A 282 -6.00 -9.02 9.13
C ASP A 282 -5.63 -10.25 8.29
N GLY A 283 -6.54 -11.22 8.15
CA GLY A 283 -6.26 -12.58 7.74
C GLY A 283 -5.88 -13.48 8.91
N LEU A 284 -6.30 -14.74 8.87
CA LEU A 284 -6.07 -15.70 9.96
C LEU A 284 -4.66 -16.30 9.93
N ASP A 285 -4.09 -16.44 8.73
CA ASP A 285 -2.73 -16.93 8.54
C ASP A 285 -1.72 -15.81 8.79
N VAL A 286 -0.83 -16.04 9.73
CA VAL A 286 0.28 -15.11 10.06
C VAL A 286 1.65 -15.61 9.59
N SER A 287 1.71 -16.72 8.87
CA SER A 287 2.98 -17.29 8.38
C SER A 287 3.78 -16.32 7.52
N TRP A 288 3.11 -15.38 6.89
CA TRP A 288 3.71 -14.32 6.08
C TRP A 288 4.75 -13.45 6.82
N ILE A 289 4.73 -13.44 8.17
CA ILE A 289 5.75 -12.69 8.94
C ILE A 289 7.17 -13.25 8.72
N TRP A 290 7.29 -14.51 8.25
CA TRP A 290 8.59 -15.11 7.94
C TRP A 290 9.25 -14.53 6.69
N ASP A 291 8.48 -13.87 5.81
CA ASP A 291 8.97 -13.18 4.64
C ASP A 291 9.32 -11.70 4.91
N VAL A 292 9.09 -11.24 6.15
CA VAL A 292 9.44 -9.88 6.57
C VAL A 292 10.91 -9.82 7.01
N ASP A 293 11.66 -8.87 6.46
CA ASP A 293 13.02 -8.53 6.89
C ASP A 293 12.98 -7.53 8.06
N PHE A 294 13.04 -8.04 9.27
CA PHE A 294 13.06 -7.20 10.47
C PHE A 294 14.43 -6.58 10.78
N LYS A 295 15.51 -7.05 10.15
CA LYS A 295 16.87 -6.61 10.45
C LYS A 295 17.05 -5.09 10.44
N PRO A 296 16.53 -4.32 9.45
CA PRO A 296 16.74 -2.87 9.42
C PRO A 296 16.09 -2.12 10.60
N VAL A 297 14.99 -2.63 11.16
CA VAL A 297 14.39 -2.08 12.39
C VAL A 297 15.20 -2.49 13.61
N LEU A 298 15.64 -3.74 13.69
CA LEU A 298 16.44 -4.24 14.80
C LEU A 298 17.77 -3.49 14.91
N ASP A 299 18.39 -3.16 13.78
CA ASP A 299 19.66 -2.43 13.75
C ASP A 299 19.55 -1.00 14.29
N VAL A 300 18.38 -0.36 14.17
CA VAL A 300 18.15 1.03 14.64
C VAL A 300 17.29 1.09 15.92
N ALA A 301 16.89 -0.04 16.46
CA ALA A 301 16.09 -0.07 17.67
C ALA A 301 16.92 0.30 18.92
N ASN A 302 16.33 1.14 19.77
CA ASN A 302 16.75 1.33 21.15
C ASN A 302 16.05 0.29 22.06
N ASN A 303 14.72 0.20 21.92
CA ASN A 303 13.90 -0.81 22.56
C ASN A 303 12.88 -1.36 21.58
N ILE A 304 12.58 -2.67 21.70
CA ILE A 304 11.58 -3.38 20.91
C ILE A 304 10.53 -3.94 21.86
N TYR A 305 9.30 -3.62 21.55
CA TYR A 305 8.12 -4.09 22.25
C TYR A 305 7.24 -4.82 21.24
N VAL A 306 6.65 -5.93 21.66
CA VAL A 306 5.72 -6.72 20.85
C VAL A 306 4.43 -6.94 21.61
N ALA A 307 3.31 -6.88 20.89
CA ALA A 307 1.97 -7.11 21.44
C ALA A 307 1.03 -7.67 20.36
N GLY A 308 -0.22 -7.94 20.73
CA GLY A 308 -1.28 -8.42 19.84
C GLY A 308 -1.63 -9.89 20.05
N ASP A 309 -2.66 -10.34 19.35
CA ASP A 309 -3.22 -11.70 19.48
C ASP A 309 -2.16 -12.80 19.19
N ARG A 310 -1.18 -12.51 18.32
CA ARG A 310 -0.11 -13.42 17.89
C ARG A 310 1.27 -12.95 18.37
N VAL A 311 1.32 -12.41 19.58
CA VAL A 311 2.55 -11.86 20.17
C VAL A 311 3.70 -12.88 20.28
N TYR A 312 3.39 -14.13 20.54
CA TYR A 312 4.41 -15.20 20.70
C TYR A 312 4.99 -15.63 19.35
N ASP A 313 4.16 -15.68 18.27
CA ASP A 313 4.66 -15.93 16.91
C ASP A 313 5.60 -14.82 16.47
N LEU A 314 5.22 -13.57 16.72
CA LEU A 314 6.04 -12.41 16.41
C LEU A 314 7.34 -12.40 17.22
N ASN A 315 7.28 -12.67 18.52
CA ASN A 315 8.48 -12.76 19.36
C ASN A 315 9.43 -13.87 18.87
N LEU A 316 8.89 -15.04 18.52
CA LEU A 316 9.66 -16.14 17.96
C LEU A 316 10.36 -15.70 16.65
N ARG A 317 9.61 -15.11 15.73
CA ARG A 317 10.16 -14.62 14.45
C ARG A 317 11.31 -13.62 14.65
N LEU A 318 11.14 -12.66 15.55
CA LEU A 318 12.17 -11.65 15.84
C LEU A 318 13.43 -12.27 16.48
N ARG A 319 13.28 -13.30 17.30
CA ARG A 319 14.42 -14.02 17.89
C ARG A 319 15.24 -14.77 16.83
N TYR A 320 14.62 -15.26 15.77
CA TYR A 320 15.30 -15.90 14.64
C TYR A 320 16.18 -14.95 13.84
N GLU A 321 15.94 -13.63 13.89
CA GLU A 321 16.85 -12.63 13.29
C GLU A 321 18.16 -12.46 14.06
N ASN A 322 18.47 -13.33 15.01
CA ASN A 322 19.67 -13.26 15.85
C ASN A 322 19.83 -11.90 16.55
N ASN A 323 18.74 -11.39 17.06
CA ASN A 323 18.67 -10.07 17.67
C ASN A 323 19.41 -10.02 19.00
N LYS A 324 20.34 -9.09 19.13
CA LYS A 324 21.05 -8.80 20.38
C LYS A 324 20.22 -7.94 21.35
N ASN A 325 19.13 -7.33 20.88
CA ASN A 325 18.27 -6.48 21.68
C ASN A 325 17.29 -7.31 22.50
N ALA A 326 16.99 -6.87 23.70
CA ALA A 326 15.92 -7.46 24.50
C ALA A 326 14.57 -7.14 23.85
N ILE A 327 13.74 -8.18 23.62
CA ILE A 327 12.37 -8.03 23.12
C ILE A 327 11.45 -8.05 24.35
N ASN A 328 10.67 -7.00 24.52
CA ASN A 328 9.70 -6.87 25.60
C ASN A 328 8.34 -7.35 25.11
N VAL A 329 7.86 -8.46 25.65
CA VAL A 329 6.61 -9.12 25.25
C VAL A 329 5.47 -8.68 26.16
N PHE A 330 4.35 -8.27 25.57
CA PHE A 330 3.15 -7.85 26.27
C PHE A 330 1.91 -8.52 25.67
N GLU A 331 1.16 -9.25 26.48
CA GLU A 331 -0.14 -9.80 26.10
C GLU A 331 -1.22 -8.70 26.01
N ASN A 332 -1.07 -7.66 26.81
CA ASN A 332 -2.01 -6.52 26.83
C ASN A 332 -1.45 -5.32 26.06
N LEU A 333 -2.13 -4.93 25.00
CA LEU A 333 -1.71 -3.83 24.12
C LEU A 333 -1.67 -2.47 24.84
N ALA A 334 -2.63 -2.20 25.74
CA ALA A 334 -2.66 -0.93 26.47
C ALA A 334 -1.45 -0.82 27.41
N SER A 335 -1.11 -1.90 28.10
CA SER A 335 0.09 -1.99 28.97
C SER A 335 1.38 -1.81 28.15
N ALA A 336 1.46 -2.37 26.94
CA ALA A 336 2.58 -2.18 26.04
C ALA A 336 2.74 -0.70 25.66
N ILE A 337 1.66 -0.04 25.26
CA ILE A 337 1.66 1.38 24.87
C ILE A 337 2.07 2.26 26.06
N GLU A 338 1.48 2.07 27.21
CA GLU A 338 1.81 2.85 28.41
C GLU A 338 3.28 2.70 28.79
N THR A 339 3.79 1.46 28.76
CA THR A 339 5.18 1.16 29.10
C THR A 339 6.14 1.83 28.10
N ILE A 340 5.93 1.65 26.80
CA ILE A 340 6.84 2.21 25.78
C ILE A 340 6.80 3.74 25.79
N VAL A 341 5.62 4.34 25.98
CA VAL A 341 5.47 5.81 26.08
C VAL A 341 6.22 6.35 27.30
N SER A 342 6.12 5.69 28.45
CA SER A 342 6.84 6.09 29.67
C SER A 342 8.36 5.96 29.53
N LYS A 343 8.84 4.96 28.78
CA LYS A 343 10.26 4.69 28.55
C LYS A 343 10.85 5.57 27.43
N THR A 344 10.02 6.15 26.56
CA THR A 344 10.46 7.03 25.49
C THR A 344 10.79 8.42 26.06
N LYS A 345 12.06 8.83 25.94
CA LYS A 345 12.52 10.11 26.47
C LYS A 345 12.32 11.25 25.47
N GLY A 346 11.95 12.42 25.96
CA GLY A 346 11.91 13.74 25.29
C GLY A 346 11.80 13.74 23.77
N ALA A 347 12.92 13.91 23.09
CA ALA A 347 13.00 13.98 21.63
C ALA A 347 13.09 12.62 20.90
N GLU A 348 13.07 11.50 21.63
CA GLU A 348 13.05 10.17 21.01
C GLU A 348 11.73 9.95 20.25
N ARG A 349 11.83 9.27 19.11
CA ARG A 349 10.66 8.91 18.31
C ARG A 349 10.18 7.52 18.69
N LEU A 350 8.87 7.37 18.73
CA LEU A 350 8.18 6.10 18.88
C LEU A 350 7.49 5.72 17.59
N TYR A 351 7.77 4.53 17.09
CA TYR A 351 7.12 3.97 15.91
C TYR A 351 6.27 2.77 16.29
N ILE A 352 5.04 2.73 15.81
CA ILE A 352 4.13 1.59 15.97
C ILE A 352 3.86 1.00 14.59
N LEU A 353 4.14 -0.30 14.44
CA LEU A 353 3.95 -1.08 13.21
C LEU A 353 2.85 -2.14 13.45
N PRO A 354 1.57 -1.78 13.33
CA PRO A 354 0.47 -2.66 13.62
C PRO A 354 -0.10 -3.31 12.36
N THR A 355 -0.71 -4.49 12.48
CA THR A 355 -1.70 -5.00 11.52
C THR A 355 -2.98 -4.16 11.56
N TYR A 356 -3.94 -4.43 10.69
CA TYR A 356 -5.10 -3.52 10.50
C TYR A 356 -5.97 -3.41 11.75
N SER A 357 -6.42 -4.52 12.32
CA SER A 357 -7.25 -4.48 13.53
C SER A 357 -6.49 -3.94 14.74
N ALA A 358 -5.18 -4.27 14.84
CA ALA A 358 -4.29 -3.72 15.84
C ALA A 358 -4.14 -2.20 15.70
N MET A 359 -4.06 -1.68 14.48
CA MET A 359 -4.02 -0.23 14.23
C MET A 359 -5.27 0.48 14.78
N LEU A 360 -6.44 -0.10 14.56
CA LEU A 360 -7.69 0.47 15.10
C LEU A 360 -7.69 0.51 16.62
N GLU A 361 -7.18 -0.55 17.28
CA GLU A 361 -7.05 -0.60 18.75
C GLU A 361 -6.01 0.40 19.28
N VAL A 362 -4.83 0.47 18.65
CA VAL A 362 -3.81 1.47 18.98
C VAL A 362 -4.40 2.88 18.90
N ARG A 363 -5.10 3.22 17.83
CA ARG A 363 -5.73 4.53 17.67
C ARG A 363 -6.81 4.79 18.72
N LYS A 364 -7.62 3.77 19.06
CA LYS A 364 -8.61 3.88 20.13
C LYS A 364 -7.96 4.22 21.48
N ILE A 365 -6.84 3.58 21.80
CA ILE A 365 -6.09 3.83 23.04
C ILE A 365 -5.49 5.24 23.03
N LEU A 366 -4.86 5.64 21.92
CA LEU A 366 -4.16 6.93 21.84
C LEU A 366 -5.11 8.15 21.73
N LEU A 367 -6.23 8.00 21.05
CA LEU A 367 -7.15 9.13 20.76
C LEU A 367 -8.43 9.10 21.59
N GLY A 368 -8.68 8.03 22.35
CA GLY A 368 -9.90 7.90 23.17
C GLY A 368 -11.20 7.82 22.37
N ARG A 369 -11.15 7.56 21.06
CA ARG A 369 -12.32 7.52 20.17
C ARG A 369 -12.52 6.14 19.57
N LYS A 370 -13.77 5.64 19.56
CA LYS A 370 -14.15 4.58 18.61
C LYS A 370 -14.08 5.19 17.20
N LEU A 371 -13.24 4.57 16.35
CA LEU A 371 -13.27 4.82 14.92
C LEU A 371 -14.37 3.92 14.36
N LEU A 372 -15.53 4.47 14.16
CA LEU A 372 -16.64 4.11 13.26
C LEU A 372 -17.92 4.73 13.79
#